data_42439f811f795173419d1b5108472b8c
#
_entry.id   42439f811f795173419d1b5108472b8c
#
_cell.length_a   1.000
_cell.length_b   1.000
_cell.length_c   1.000
_cell.angle_alpha   90.00
_cell.angle_beta   90.00
_cell.angle_gamma   90.00
#
_symmetry.space_group_name_H-M   'P 1'
#
loop_
_entity.id
_entity.type
_entity.pdbx_description
1 polymer ?
#
loop_
_entity_poly.entity_id
_entity_poly.type
_entity_poly.pdbx_seq_one_letter_code
_entity_poly.pdbx_strand_id
1 'polypeptide(L)'
;MTYSTPQEEFWAGEFGTEYISRNRSDQILAGYLAMWGRVLSRTGRLASCVELGANVGLNLRAIKLLCPDIEQHAVEINPEAAAELRIALGADRIHEGSLLEWEPPEQAELSFTSGVLIHISPDMLPIAYDRLYAASSRFVLFAEYYNPSPVTIDYRGHDDRLFKRDFAGEMMERFPDLRLIDYAFMYRRDPMFPRDDTTWFLMSKR
;
A
#
# COMPACT_ATOMS: atom_id res chain seq x y z
N MET A 1 18.38 -7.30 11.41
CA MET A 1 17.49 -6.18 11.80
C MET A 1 16.64 -6.66 12.96
N THR A 2 16.33 -5.82 13.92
CA THR A 2 15.39 -6.15 15.01
C THR A 2 14.06 -5.53 14.64
N TYR A 3 13.00 -6.32 14.54
CA TYR A 3 11.67 -5.83 14.22
C TYR A 3 10.95 -5.37 15.47
N SER A 4 10.16 -4.30 15.39
CA SER A 4 9.47 -3.71 16.55
C SER A 4 8.15 -4.42 16.88
N THR A 5 7.60 -5.19 15.94
CA THR A 5 6.35 -5.92 16.13
C THR A 5 6.41 -7.35 15.59
N PRO A 6 5.62 -8.29 16.18
CA PRO A 6 5.49 -9.64 15.63
C PRO A 6 4.92 -9.69 14.19
N GLN A 7 4.16 -8.65 13.79
CA GLN A 7 3.63 -8.53 12.43
C GLN A 7 4.76 -8.22 11.44
N GLU A 8 5.70 -7.35 11.79
CA GLU A 8 6.87 -7.05 10.95
C GLU A 8 7.75 -8.28 10.77
N GLU A 9 8.04 -9.02 11.86
CA GLU A 9 8.82 -10.26 11.78
C GLU A 9 8.15 -11.29 10.87
N PHE A 10 6.82 -11.42 10.95
CA PHE A 10 6.04 -12.34 10.11
C PHE A 10 6.16 -12.00 8.63
N TRP A 11 6.06 -10.71 8.25
CA TRP A 11 6.13 -10.29 6.85
C TRP A 11 7.57 -10.22 6.30
N ALA A 12 8.54 -9.92 7.14
CA ALA A 12 9.97 -9.95 6.77
C ALA A 12 10.51 -11.38 6.61
N GLY A 13 9.87 -12.35 7.24
CA GLY A 13 10.31 -13.75 7.30
C GLY A 13 9.76 -14.63 6.18
N GLU A 14 9.76 -15.93 6.44
CA GLU A 14 9.40 -17.00 5.51
C GLU A 14 8.00 -16.82 4.92
N PHE A 15 7.01 -16.42 5.73
CA PHE A 15 5.65 -16.21 5.23
C PHE A 15 5.59 -15.12 4.15
N GLY A 16 6.26 -13.98 4.36
CA GLY A 16 6.34 -12.90 3.38
C GLY A 16 7.00 -13.35 2.08
N THR A 17 8.07 -14.14 2.19
CA THR A 17 8.76 -14.74 1.04
C THR A 17 7.86 -15.71 0.26
N GLU A 18 7.13 -16.60 0.93
CA GLU A 18 6.16 -17.48 0.27
C GLU A 18 5.03 -16.69 -0.41
N TYR A 19 4.62 -15.57 0.18
CA TYR A 19 3.57 -14.71 -0.35
C TYR A 19 3.94 -14.08 -1.70
N ILE A 20 5.23 -13.87 -1.99
CA ILE A 20 5.74 -13.33 -3.27
C ILE A 20 5.21 -14.14 -4.46
N SER A 21 5.20 -15.47 -4.35
CA SER A 21 4.79 -16.37 -5.43
C SER A 21 3.34 -16.16 -5.90
N ARG A 22 2.47 -15.60 -5.04
CA ARG A 22 1.05 -15.36 -5.32
C ARG A 22 0.79 -14.12 -6.16
N ASN A 23 1.76 -13.22 -6.26
CA ASN A 23 1.63 -11.91 -6.89
C ASN A 23 2.29 -11.84 -8.28
N ARG A 24 2.15 -12.89 -9.11
CA ARG A 24 2.87 -12.99 -10.40
C ARG A 24 1.98 -13.13 -11.63
N SER A 25 0.65 -13.21 -11.49
CA SER A 25 -0.21 -13.45 -12.66
C SER A 25 -0.58 -12.16 -13.39
N ASP A 26 -0.68 -12.23 -14.72
CA ASP A 26 -1.16 -11.10 -15.54
C ASP A 26 -2.62 -10.75 -15.26
N GLN A 27 -3.43 -11.72 -14.81
CA GLN A 27 -4.82 -11.46 -14.39
C GLN A 27 -4.88 -10.57 -13.15
N ILE A 28 -3.97 -10.78 -12.19
CA ILE A 28 -3.85 -9.90 -11.02
C ILE A 28 -3.43 -8.50 -11.47
N LEU A 29 -2.47 -8.38 -12.37
CA LEU A 29 -2.04 -7.09 -12.92
C LEU A 29 -3.19 -6.33 -13.61
N ALA A 30 -4.09 -7.03 -14.31
CA ALA A 30 -5.26 -6.43 -14.93
C ALA A 30 -6.18 -5.74 -13.90
N GLY A 31 -6.39 -6.35 -12.73
CA GLY A 31 -7.12 -5.75 -11.62
C GLY A 31 -6.47 -4.46 -11.09
N TYR A 32 -5.14 -4.46 -10.97
CA TYR A 32 -4.38 -3.24 -10.61
C TYR A 32 -4.51 -2.15 -11.67
N LEU A 33 -4.40 -2.49 -12.96
CA LEU A 33 -4.55 -1.53 -14.06
C LEU A 33 -5.95 -0.89 -14.07
N ALA A 34 -7.01 -1.66 -13.82
CA ALA A 34 -8.37 -1.13 -13.73
C ALA A 34 -8.52 -0.14 -12.56
N MET A 35 -7.99 -0.48 -11.38
CA MET A 35 -7.98 0.41 -10.22
C MET A 35 -7.19 1.69 -10.52
N TRP A 36 -5.94 1.56 -10.95
CA TRP A 36 -5.06 2.70 -11.19
C TRP A 36 -5.55 3.59 -12.34
N GLY A 37 -6.18 3.04 -13.38
CA GLY A 37 -6.81 3.82 -14.43
C GLY A 37 -7.89 4.75 -13.88
N ARG A 38 -8.71 4.28 -12.94
CA ARG A 38 -9.70 5.12 -12.26
C ARG A 38 -9.05 6.14 -11.32
N VAL A 39 -8.09 5.76 -10.51
CA VAL A 39 -7.37 6.66 -9.60
C VAL A 39 -6.69 7.79 -10.37
N LEU A 40 -5.92 7.46 -11.41
CA LEU A 40 -5.19 8.43 -12.22
C LEU A 40 -6.12 9.37 -13.01
N SER A 41 -7.34 8.94 -13.33
CA SER A 41 -8.34 9.85 -13.90
C SER A 41 -8.79 10.95 -12.92
N ARG A 42 -8.60 10.76 -11.62
CA ARG A 42 -8.93 11.74 -10.56
C ARG A 42 -7.74 12.63 -10.18
N THR A 43 -6.53 12.07 -10.15
CA THR A 43 -5.32 12.82 -9.80
C THR A 43 -4.75 13.63 -10.97
N GLY A 44 -5.05 13.23 -12.20
CA GLY A 44 -4.32 13.66 -13.39
C GLY A 44 -2.92 13.03 -13.43
N ARG A 45 -2.05 13.57 -14.29
CA ARG A 45 -0.65 13.14 -14.36
C ARG A 45 0.07 13.44 -13.05
N LEU A 46 0.82 12.45 -12.58
CA LEU A 46 1.67 12.53 -11.39
C LEU A 46 3.14 12.48 -11.84
N ALA A 47 3.98 13.31 -11.22
CA ALA A 47 5.42 13.31 -11.45
C ALA A 47 6.10 12.19 -10.64
N SER A 48 5.61 11.91 -9.44
CA SER A 48 6.23 10.91 -8.54
C SER A 48 5.22 10.20 -7.65
N CYS A 49 5.57 8.97 -7.26
CA CYS A 49 4.84 8.22 -6.25
C CYS A 49 5.77 7.36 -5.38
N VAL A 50 5.30 7.05 -4.17
CA VAL A 50 5.95 6.11 -3.25
C VAL A 50 4.93 5.10 -2.71
N GLU A 51 5.27 3.81 -2.78
CA GLU A 51 4.49 2.71 -2.20
C GLU A 51 5.12 2.25 -0.89
N LEU A 52 4.33 2.20 0.18
CA LEU A 52 4.74 1.67 1.47
C LEU A 52 4.21 0.23 1.60
N GLY A 53 5.13 -0.75 1.70
CA GLY A 53 4.85 -2.18 1.66
C GLY A 53 4.59 -2.66 0.22
N ALA A 54 5.56 -2.46 -0.66
CA ALA A 54 5.37 -2.63 -2.10
C ALA A 54 5.39 -4.09 -2.56
N ASN A 55 5.83 -5.04 -1.73
CA ASN A 55 6.06 -6.43 -2.15
C ASN A 55 6.89 -6.45 -3.45
N VAL A 56 6.50 -7.21 -4.47
CA VAL A 56 7.18 -7.25 -5.78
C VAL A 56 6.75 -6.12 -6.76
N GLY A 57 6.04 -5.09 -6.29
CA GLY A 57 5.76 -3.87 -7.04
C GLY A 57 4.66 -3.97 -8.11
N LEU A 58 3.63 -4.80 -7.93
CA LEU A 58 2.53 -4.90 -8.91
C LEU A 58 1.77 -3.59 -9.10
N ASN A 59 1.53 -2.81 -8.04
CA ASN A 59 0.96 -1.47 -8.16
C ASN A 59 1.87 -0.55 -8.96
N LEU A 60 3.15 -0.52 -8.61
CA LEU A 60 4.15 0.30 -9.30
C LEU A 60 4.25 -0.06 -10.77
N ARG A 61 4.24 -1.36 -11.11
CA ARG A 61 4.19 -1.85 -12.49
C ARG A 61 2.95 -1.36 -13.23
N ALA A 62 1.78 -1.44 -12.61
CA ALA A 62 0.53 -0.95 -13.20
C ALA A 62 0.56 0.56 -13.44
N ILE A 63 1.02 1.33 -12.46
CA ILE A 63 1.19 2.79 -12.57
C ILE A 63 2.17 3.13 -13.71
N LYS A 64 3.31 2.43 -13.79
CA LYS A 64 4.33 2.68 -14.83
C LYS A 64 3.82 2.42 -16.24
N LEU A 65 2.97 1.40 -16.41
CA LEU A 65 2.30 1.13 -17.70
C LEU A 65 1.33 2.25 -18.10
N LEU A 66 0.65 2.87 -17.15
CA LEU A 66 -0.31 3.97 -17.37
C LEU A 66 0.37 5.35 -17.45
N CYS A 67 1.46 5.54 -16.71
CA CYS A 67 2.25 6.76 -16.62
C CYS A 67 3.74 6.44 -16.79
N PRO A 68 4.25 6.27 -18.02
CA PRO A 68 5.63 5.81 -18.26
C PRO A 68 6.73 6.71 -17.67
N ASP A 69 6.47 8.00 -17.53
CA ASP A 69 7.45 8.98 -17.08
C ASP A 69 7.46 9.17 -15.55
N ILE A 70 6.52 8.54 -14.81
CA ILE A 70 6.42 8.71 -13.36
C ILE A 70 7.67 8.21 -12.65
N GLU A 71 8.19 8.99 -11.72
CA GLU A 71 9.22 8.56 -10.79
C GLU A 71 8.61 7.74 -9.67
N GLN A 72 9.22 6.58 -9.35
CA GLN A 72 8.66 5.63 -8.40
C GLN A 72 9.68 5.28 -7.32
N HIS A 73 9.20 5.29 -6.06
CA HIS A 73 9.94 4.84 -4.90
C HIS A 73 9.14 3.76 -4.15
N ALA A 74 9.83 2.95 -3.38
CA ALA A 74 9.19 1.91 -2.57
C ALA A 74 9.87 1.70 -1.22
N VAL A 75 9.05 1.32 -0.24
CA VAL A 75 9.48 0.79 1.06
C VAL A 75 9.00 -0.66 1.14
N GLU A 76 9.91 -1.59 1.45
CA GLU A 76 9.57 -3.01 1.54
C GLU A 76 10.39 -3.68 2.64
N ILE A 77 9.70 -4.42 3.53
CA ILE A 77 10.31 -5.06 4.69
C ILE A 77 10.90 -6.43 4.37
N ASN A 78 10.35 -7.13 3.35
CA ASN A 78 10.83 -8.45 2.95
C ASN A 78 12.07 -8.32 2.04
N PRO A 79 13.22 -8.92 2.42
CA PRO A 79 14.47 -8.73 1.66
C PRO A 79 14.41 -9.30 0.24
N GLU A 80 13.69 -10.41 0.01
CA GLU A 80 13.58 -11.02 -1.32
C GLU A 80 12.72 -10.16 -2.25
N ALA A 81 11.59 -9.64 -1.76
CA ALA A 81 10.76 -8.71 -2.50
C ALA A 81 11.51 -7.39 -2.79
N ALA A 82 12.25 -6.85 -1.82
CA ALA A 82 13.08 -5.67 -2.00
C ALA A 82 14.19 -5.88 -3.04
N ALA A 83 14.77 -7.08 -3.11
CA ALA A 83 15.76 -7.43 -4.14
C ALA A 83 15.15 -7.42 -5.55
N GLU A 84 13.91 -7.93 -5.73
CA GLU A 84 13.20 -7.86 -7.02
C GLU A 84 12.87 -6.40 -7.40
N LEU A 85 12.42 -5.59 -6.44
CA LEU A 85 12.14 -4.17 -6.66
C LEU A 85 13.39 -3.38 -7.10
N ARG A 86 14.57 -3.67 -6.54
CA ARG A 86 15.82 -3.03 -6.95
C ARG A 86 16.16 -3.29 -8.41
N ILE A 87 15.86 -4.48 -8.92
CA ILE A 87 16.03 -4.80 -10.34
C ILE A 87 15.08 -3.99 -11.21
N ALA A 88 13.84 -3.79 -10.74
CA ALA A 88 12.80 -3.11 -11.51
C ALA A 88 12.92 -1.57 -11.49
N LEU A 89 13.31 -0.99 -10.35
CA LEU A 89 13.25 0.47 -10.12
C LEU A 89 14.63 1.13 -9.99
N GLY A 90 15.67 0.38 -9.64
CA GLY A 90 17.00 0.89 -9.26
C GLY A 90 17.18 0.90 -7.74
N ALA A 91 18.42 0.68 -7.29
CA ALA A 91 18.73 0.46 -5.87
C ALA A 91 18.49 1.69 -4.98
N ASP A 92 18.70 2.88 -5.51
CA ASP A 92 18.53 4.18 -4.87
C ASP A 92 17.05 4.58 -4.64
N ARG A 93 16.12 3.83 -5.23
CA ARG A 93 14.66 4.08 -5.13
C ARG A 93 13.95 3.16 -4.16
N ILE A 94 14.68 2.27 -3.50
CA ILE A 94 14.13 1.27 -2.59
C ILE A 94 14.71 1.45 -1.20
N HIS A 95 13.81 1.62 -0.23
CA HIS A 95 14.14 1.43 1.17
C HIS A 95 13.75 0.02 1.60
N GLU A 96 14.76 -0.84 1.88
CA GLU A 96 14.54 -2.13 2.51
C GLU A 96 14.46 -1.94 4.02
N GLY A 97 13.28 -2.15 4.59
CA GLY A 97 13.03 -1.99 6.00
C GLY A 97 11.57 -1.74 6.36
N SER A 98 11.35 -1.47 7.64
CA SER A 98 10.02 -1.18 8.18
C SER A 98 9.53 0.20 7.75
N LEU A 99 8.28 0.27 7.28
CA LEU A 99 7.61 1.55 7.04
C LEU A 99 7.39 2.35 8.34
N LEU A 100 7.35 1.67 9.50
CA LEU A 100 7.16 2.31 10.80
C LEU A 100 8.42 3.09 11.24
N GLU A 101 9.60 2.62 10.83
CA GLU A 101 10.89 3.26 11.13
C GLU A 101 11.35 4.19 10.00
N TRP A 102 10.80 4.01 8.80
CA TRP A 102 11.18 4.81 7.63
C TRP A 102 10.71 6.25 7.75
N GLU A 103 11.62 7.18 7.46
CA GLU A 103 11.30 8.59 7.31
C GLU A 103 11.50 8.99 5.84
N PRO A 104 10.48 9.60 5.20
CA PRO A 104 10.59 9.99 3.80
C PRO A 104 11.67 11.05 3.64
N PRO A 105 12.72 10.80 2.81
CA PRO A 105 13.78 11.79 2.57
C PRO A 105 13.24 13.01 1.80
N GLU A 106 12.23 12.77 0.98
CA GLU A 106 11.51 13.79 0.21
C GLU A 106 10.06 13.35 -0.01
N GLN A 107 9.20 14.29 -0.40
CA GLN A 107 7.80 14.02 -0.66
C GLN A 107 7.58 13.65 -2.12
N ALA A 108 6.87 12.54 -2.37
CA ALA A 108 6.29 12.25 -3.68
C ALA A 108 4.95 12.99 -3.85
N GLU A 109 4.46 13.16 -5.07
CA GLU A 109 3.11 13.71 -5.28
C GLU A 109 2.01 12.78 -4.74
N LEU A 110 2.22 11.46 -4.79
CA LEU A 110 1.33 10.44 -4.26
C LEU A 110 2.11 9.50 -3.34
N SER A 111 1.66 9.34 -2.10
CA SER A 111 2.01 8.20 -1.25
C SER A 111 0.86 7.21 -1.21
N PHE A 112 1.17 5.92 -1.20
CA PHE A 112 0.11 4.93 -1.11
C PHE A 112 0.56 3.60 -0.49
N THR A 113 -0.43 2.80 -0.12
CA THR A 113 -0.26 1.43 0.37
C THR A 113 -1.45 0.55 -0.04
N SER A 114 -1.25 -0.75 -0.14
CA SER A 114 -2.29 -1.68 -0.57
C SER A 114 -2.14 -3.04 0.11
N GLY A 115 -3.10 -3.40 0.97
CA GLY A 115 -3.06 -4.65 1.73
C GLY A 115 -1.98 -4.69 2.81
N VAL A 116 -1.65 -3.54 3.41
CA VAL A 116 -0.59 -3.39 4.42
C VAL A 116 -1.13 -2.93 5.76
N LEU A 117 -1.97 -1.89 5.80
CA LEU A 117 -2.52 -1.37 7.05
C LEU A 117 -3.32 -2.42 7.82
N ILE A 118 -3.97 -3.33 7.11
CA ILE A 118 -4.68 -4.49 7.69
C ILE A 118 -3.75 -5.46 8.45
N HIS A 119 -2.45 -5.38 8.25
CA HIS A 119 -1.44 -6.23 8.88
C HIS A 119 -0.57 -5.48 9.90
N ILE A 120 -0.84 -4.20 10.13
CA ILE A 120 -0.16 -3.42 11.17
C ILE A 120 -0.93 -3.53 12.47
N SER A 121 -0.21 -3.76 13.58
CA SER A 121 -0.80 -3.72 14.92
C SER A 121 -1.57 -2.40 15.13
N PRO A 122 -2.80 -2.44 15.67
CA PRO A 122 -3.60 -1.23 15.90
C PRO A 122 -2.86 -0.11 16.64
N ASP A 123 -1.99 -0.46 17.59
CA ASP A 123 -1.21 0.51 18.36
C ASP A 123 -0.14 1.24 17.52
N MET A 124 0.27 0.64 16.40
CA MET A 124 1.27 1.21 15.48
C MET A 124 0.66 1.94 14.29
N LEU A 125 -0.65 1.82 14.06
CA LEU A 125 -1.34 2.50 12.95
C LEU A 125 -1.13 4.02 12.95
N PRO A 126 -1.13 4.74 14.09
CA PRO A 126 -0.85 6.18 14.10
C PRO A 126 0.49 6.53 13.44
N ILE A 127 1.53 5.71 13.64
CA ILE A 127 2.84 5.90 13.02
C ILE A 127 2.76 5.65 11.50
N ALA A 128 2.09 4.57 11.10
CA ALA A 128 1.90 4.27 9.67
C ALA A 128 1.15 5.39 8.93
N TYR A 129 0.12 5.97 9.57
CA TYR A 129 -0.60 7.13 9.04
C TYR A 129 0.29 8.36 8.91
N ASP A 130 1.13 8.63 9.93
CA ASP A 130 2.10 9.75 9.88
C ASP A 130 3.09 9.57 8.73
N ARG A 131 3.59 8.33 8.49
CA ARG A 131 4.51 8.03 7.38
C ARG A 131 3.84 8.23 6.02
N LEU A 132 2.64 7.68 5.82
CA LEU A 132 1.86 7.89 4.59
C LEU A 132 1.59 9.38 4.34
N TYR A 133 1.16 10.10 5.37
CA TYR A 133 0.91 11.53 5.24
C TYR A 133 2.19 12.30 4.94
N ALA A 134 3.26 12.10 5.70
CA ALA A 134 4.52 12.81 5.53
C ALA A 134 5.18 12.58 4.15
N ALA A 135 5.02 11.37 3.59
CA ALA A 135 5.59 10.98 2.30
C ALA A 135 4.92 11.64 1.08
N SER A 136 3.75 12.28 1.26
CA SER A 136 2.99 12.87 0.16
C SER A 136 3.00 14.39 0.21
N SER A 137 3.10 15.02 -0.95
CA SER A 137 2.86 16.47 -1.12
C SER A 137 1.44 16.81 -1.58
N ARG A 138 0.69 15.85 -2.21
CA ARG A 138 -0.62 16.13 -2.81
C ARG A 138 -1.68 15.09 -2.48
N PHE A 139 -1.38 13.80 -2.69
CA PHE A 139 -2.37 12.74 -2.61
C PHE A 139 -1.93 11.61 -1.71
N VAL A 140 -2.86 11.07 -0.94
CA VAL A 140 -2.70 9.84 -0.17
C VAL A 140 -3.72 8.83 -0.65
N LEU A 141 -3.31 7.58 -0.88
CA LEU A 141 -4.21 6.48 -1.23
C LEU A 141 -3.88 5.24 -0.39
N PHE A 142 -4.90 4.52 -0.02
CA PHE A 142 -4.74 3.14 0.45
C PHE A 142 -5.91 2.27 -0.05
N ALA A 143 -5.60 0.98 -0.25
CA ALA A 143 -6.55 -0.05 -0.67
C ALA A 143 -6.52 -1.19 0.34
N GLU A 144 -7.52 -1.23 1.23
CA GLU A 144 -7.54 -2.10 2.40
C GLU A 144 -8.90 -2.79 2.59
N TYR A 145 -8.97 -3.77 3.48
CA TYR A 145 -10.25 -4.37 3.86
C TYR A 145 -11.00 -3.42 4.81
N TYR A 146 -12.02 -2.77 4.29
CA TYR A 146 -12.85 -1.85 5.05
C TYR A 146 -13.79 -2.59 6.02
N ASN A 147 -13.94 -2.04 7.22
CA ASN A 147 -15.05 -2.34 8.13
C ASN A 147 -15.42 -1.08 8.93
N PRO A 148 -16.71 -0.76 9.12
CA PRO A 148 -17.11 0.47 9.83
C PRO A 148 -16.73 0.48 11.32
N SER A 149 -16.41 -0.67 11.89
CA SER A 149 -15.95 -0.82 13.27
C SER A 149 -14.71 -1.68 13.32
N PRO A 150 -13.74 -1.42 14.19
CA PRO A 150 -12.55 -2.24 14.33
C PRO A 150 -12.89 -3.71 14.64
N VAL A 151 -12.36 -4.63 13.84
CA VAL A 151 -12.47 -6.08 14.06
C VAL A 151 -11.14 -6.75 13.76
N THR A 152 -10.82 -7.78 14.52
CA THR A 152 -9.70 -8.70 14.27
C THR A 152 -10.22 -9.95 13.62
N ILE A 153 -9.56 -10.43 12.59
CA ILE A 153 -9.94 -11.61 11.81
C ILE A 153 -8.83 -12.66 11.93
N ASP A 154 -9.21 -13.91 12.17
CA ASP A 154 -8.26 -15.02 12.03
C ASP A 154 -7.66 -15.05 10.62
N TYR A 155 -6.35 -15.00 10.54
CA TYR A 155 -5.62 -15.01 9.29
C TYR A 155 -4.66 -16.20 9.26
N ARG A 156 -5.07 -17.27 8.57
CA ARG A 156 -4.26 -18.48 8.38
C ARG A 156 -3.77 -19.12 9.68
N GLY A 157 -4.66 -19.14 10.69
CA GLY A 157 -4.37 -19.70 12.00
C GLY A 157 -3.69 -18.74 12.98
N HIS A 158 -3.62 -17.46 12.63
CA HIS A 158 -3.15 -16.39 13.52
C HIS A 158 -4.30 -15.42 13.82
N ASP A 159 -4.51 -15.12 15.08
CA ASP A 159 -5.61 -14.28 15.57
C ASP A 159 -5.23 -12.79 15.69
N ASP A 160 -3.97 -12.44 15.41
CA ASP A 160 -3.39 -11.11 15.57
C ASP A 160 -2.65 -10.60 14.32
N ARG A 161 -3.05 -11.07 13.12
CA ARG A 161 -2.37 -10.72 11.85
C ARG A 161 -3.23 -10.00 10.84
N LEU A 162 -4.54 -9.89 11.07
CA LEU A 162 -5.43 -9.19 10.15
C LEU A 162 -6.47 -8.37 10.90
N PHE A 163 -6.44 -7.06 10.67
CA PHE A 163 -7.31 -6.08 11.27
C PHE A 163 -8.10 -5.34 10.20
N LYS A 164 -9.43 -5.24 10.35
CA LYS A 164 -10.27 -4.43 9.46
C LYS A 164 -10.85 -3.27 10.24
N ARG A 165 -10.87 -2.10 9.63
CA ARG A 165 -11.40 -0.88 10.27
C ARG A 165 -11.67 0.22 9.24
N ASP A 166 -12.18 1.35 9.68
CA ASP A 166 -12.33 2.54 8.85
C ASP A 166 -11.02 3.35 8.78
N PHE A 167 -10.02 2.81 8.07
CA PHE A 167 -8.74 3.49 7.90
C PHE A 167 -8.89 4.91 7.31
N ALA A 168 -9.91 5.12 6.44
CA ALA A 168 -10.14 6.42 5.82
C ALA A 168 -10.68 7.44 6.80
N GLY A 169 -11.64 7.04 7.64
CA GLY A 169 -12.15 7.88 8.73
C GLY A 169 -11.04 8.26 9.69
N GLU A 170 -10.24 7.29 10.15
CA GLU A 170 -9.11 7.52 11.06
C GLU A 170 -8.06 8.47 10.49
N MET A 171 -7.72 8.33 9.19
CA MET A 171 -6.80 9.25 8.51
C MET A 171 -7.36 10.68 8.44
N MET A 172 -8.64 10.86 8.09
CA MET A 172 -9.26 12.18 8.01
C MET A 172 -9.46 12.84 9.39
N GLU A 173 -9.69 12.06 10.44
CA GLU A 173 -9.73 12.55 11.82
C GLU A 173 -8.35 13.02 12.30
N ARG A 174 -7.28 12.28 11.94
CA ARG A 174 -5.91 12.61 12.31
C ARG A 174 -5.36 13.80 11.54
N PHE A 175 -5.72 13.94 10.26
CA PHE A 175 -5.26 15.01 9.36
C PHE A 175 -6.46 15.77 8.78
N PRO A 176 -6.95 16.83 9.46
CA PRO A 176 -8.17 17.53 9.06
C PRO A 176 -8.09 18.31 7.74
N ASP A 177 -6.90 18.44 7.16
CA ASP A 177 -6.68 19.00 5.81
C ASP A 177 -6.87 17.97 4.69
N LEU A 178 -6.93 16.66 5.01
CA LEU A 178 -7.25 15.64 4.03
C LEU A 178 -8.72 15.74 3.58
N ARG A 179 -8.93 15.58 2.28
CA ARG A 179 -10.26 15.53 1.64
C ARG A 179 -10.40 14.28 0.81
N LEU A 180 -11.45 13.52 1.07
CA LEU A 180 -11.81 12.37 0.25
C LEU A 180 -12.18 12.86 -1.17
N ILE A 181 -11.52 12.30 -2.18
CA ILE A 181 -11.77 12.58 -3.61
C ILE A 181 -12.65 11.51 -4.23
N ASP A 182 -12.27 10.26 -4.05
CA ASP A 182 -12.97 9.11 -4.64
C ASP A 182 -12.66 7.84 -3.84
N TYR A 183 -13.52 6.84 -3.98
CA TYR A 183 -13.34 5.51 -3.40
C TYR A 183 -14.11 4.48 -4.21
N ALA A 184 -13.69 3.20 -4.15
CA ALA A 184 -14.47 2.10 -4.70
C ALA A 184 -14.10 0.77 -4.04
N PHE A 185 -15.09 -0.10 -3.98
CA PHE A 185 -14.92 -1.49 -3.63
C PHE A 185 -14.48 -2.30 -4.86
N MET A 186 -13.55 -3.22 -4.67
CA MET A 186 -13.06 -4.15 -5.68
C MET A 186 -13.40 -5.57 -5.27
N TYR A 187 -14.11 -6.27 -6.15
CA TYR A 187 -14.69 -7.57 -5.82
C TYR A 187 -13.84 -8.74 -6.31
N ARG A 188 -13.60 -9.73 -5.43
CA ARG A 188 -12.79 -10.92 -5.78
C ARG A 188 -13.40 -11.82 -6.85
N ARG A 189 -14.72 -11.70 -7.08
CA ARG A 189 -15.44 -12.46 -8.11
C ARG A 189 -15.80 -11.60 -9.31
N ASP A 190 -15.16 -10.44 -9.48
CA ASP A 190 -15.30 -9.68 -10.71
C ASP A 190 -14.78 -10.53 -11.87
N PRO A 191 -15.57 -10.72 -12.96
CA PRO A 191 -15.20 -11.62 -14.04
C PRO A 191 -14.03 -11.11 -14.89
N MET A 192 -13.75 -9.81 -14.87
CA MET A 192 -12.71 -9.18 -15.69
C MET A 192 -11.53 -8.68 -14.87
N PHE A 193 -11.81 -8.09 -13.71
CA PHE A 193 -10.79 -7.42 -12.88
C PHE A 193 -10.88 -7.83 -11.40
N PRO A 194 -10.75 -9.13 -11.09
CA PRO A 194 -10.87 -9.61 -9.72
C PRO A 194 -9.78 -9.01 -8.81
N ARG A 195 -10.19 -8.65 -7.57
CA ARG A 195 -9.32 -8.18 -6.49
C ARG A 195 -9.82 -8.73 -5.15
N ASP A 196 -9.05 -8.60 -4.10
CA ASP A 196 -9.24 -9.26 -2.80
C ASP A 196 -10.33 -8.63 -1.90
N ASP A 197 -11.48 -8.23 -2.43
CA ASP A 197 -12.56 -7.58 -1.67
C ASP A 197 -12.06 -6.32 -0.91
N THR A 198 -11.12 -5.59 -1.50
CA THR A 198 -10.55 -4.38 -0.93
C THR A 198 -11.35 -3.14 -1.32
N THR A 199 -11.34 -2.13 -0.45
CA THR A 199 -11.85 -0.79 -0.79
C THR A 199 -10.67 0.17 -0.83
N TRP A 200 -10.50 0.86 -1.97
CA TRP A 200 -9.51 1.92 -2.03
C TRP A 200 -10.14 3.28 -1.76
N PHE A 201 -9.38 4.15 -1.12
CA PHE A 201 -9.75 5.53 -0.81
C PHE A 201 -8.64 6.46 -1.28
N LEU A 202 -9.00 7.45 -2.11
CA LEU A 202 -8.09 8.49 -2.58
C LEU A 202 -8.43 9.81 -1.89
N MET A 203 -7.44 10.42 -1.28
CA MET A 203 -7.56 11.70 -0.59
C MET A 203 -6.56 12.71 -1.14
N SER A 204 -6.91 13.99 -1.09
CA SER A 204 -5.99 15.10 -1.36
C SER A 204 -5.68 15.87 -0.09
N LYS A 205 -4.46 16.35 0.01
CA LYS A 205 -4.09 17.45 0.90
C LYS A 205 -4.62 18.78 0.33
N ARG A 206 -4.96 19.70 1.19
CA ARG A 206 -5.36 21.06 0.82
C ARG A 206 -4.17 21.97 0.57
#